data_fa55392192fb1c141e6a30a3b6977ac0
#
_entry.id   fa55392192fb1c141e6a30a3b6977ac0
#
_cell.length_a   1.000
_cell.length_b   1.000
_cell.length_c   1.000
_cell.angle_alpha   90.00
_cell.angle_beta   90.00
_cell.angle_gamma   90.00
#
_symmetry.space_group_name_H-M   'P 1'
#
loop_
_entity.id
_entity.type
_entity.pdbx_description
1 polymer ?
#
loop_
_entity_poly.entity_id
_entity_poly.type
_entity_poly.pdbx_seq_one_letter_code
_entity_poly.pdbx_strand_id
1 'polypeptide(L)'
;MGSVFSNLRLLGPAAFVAKAIFVALAVDGLLLAFILLRRAYRTHYFSKRDAHVFFYRQRWNALISGEIPYKTWRKKAFDRGVIETMALDALEAAGPQDAAKLLKFLRTSGLIEKRIFEARELRGWRRMRALVALGRTRAPEGITALAEGLRDRDVETRLAALRGLGRMACPQAAEEILAWIGETGLSVPALPLQNALIQCCAERPQVLLPHVQRAQGPAREVLGRVLGEVANASLGLDLMQFVGDDLDELRAAAARAMSHVQPALAFDVLNELAEDPIWFVRLRAIVSLGTLSDPRALPVLLRGLTDSNRIVRLRAAESLIRLRGAIGLAKFKDEKRGQPTAVDDVERLGLVSIFEQVAALKDRYGLHAYLTALENANLRGKLEEEIHQSVDLAPQMKRCLQEVLQTGQPPAEPVVDENVTVKAEPLP
;
A
#
# COMPACT_ATOMS: atom_id res chain seq x y z
N MET A 1 -29.57 -53.93 31.75
CA MET A 1 -28.63 -52.87 32.17
C MET A 1 -28.54 -52.63 33.68
N GLY A 2 -29.56 -52.93 34.46
CA GLY A 2 -29.55 -52.77 35.94
C GLY A 2 -28.59 -53.66 36.73
N SER A 3 -28.27 -54.89 36.27
CA SER A 3 -27.41 -55.83 36.97
C SER A 3 -25.91 -55.55 36.93
N VAL A 4 -25.43 -54.80 35.90
CA VAL A 4 -24.04 -54.47 35.81
C VAL A 4 -23.65 -53.35 36.79
N PHE A 5 -24.59 -52.44 37.12
CA PHE A 5 -24.34 -51.33 38.04
C PHE A 5 -24.43 -51.73 39.52
N SER A 6 -25.15 -52.82 39.87
CA SER A 6 -25.22 -53.31 41.26
C SER A 6 -23.95 -53.98 41.71
N ASN A 7 -23.24 -54.68 40.83
CA ASN A 7 -21.98 -55.38 41.16
C ASN A 7 -20.76 -54.39 41.28
N LEU A 8 -20.86 -53.16 40.80
CA LEU A 8 -19.82 -52.14 40.91
C LEU A 8 -19.71 -51.50 42.31
N ARG A 9 -20.73 -51.64 43.17
CA ARG A 9 -20.70 -51.14 44.58
C ARG A 9 -19.76 -51.91 45.51
N LEU A 10 -19.40 -53.14 45.16
CA LEU A 10 -18.56 -54.02 46.01
C LEU A 10 -17.04 -53.78 45.74
N LEU A 11 -16.63 -53.08 44.73
CA LEU A 11 -15.25 -52.96 44.27
C LEU A 11 -14.49 -51.69 44.76
N GLY A 12 -15.09 -50.86 45.63
CA GLY A 12 -14.42 -49.67 46.21
C GLY A 12 -13.76 -48.72 45.17
N PRO A 13 -12.48 -48.41 45.31
CA PRO A 13 -11.77 -47.52 44.42
C PRO A 13 -11.76 -47.94 42.93
N ALA A 14 -11.73 -49.25 42.67
CA ALA A 14 -11.77 -49.81 41.31
C ALA A 14 -13.11 -49.55 40.61
N ALA A 15 -14.22 -49.51 41.36
CA ALA A 15 -15.53 -49.17 40.81
C ALA A 15 -15.59 -47.69 40.35
N PHE A 16 -14.93 -46.80 41.06
CA PHE A 16 -14.83 -45.39 40.68
C PHE A 16 -14.06 -45.22 39.35
N VAL A 17 -12.89 -45.88 39.24
CA VAL A 17 -12.09 -45.86 38.00
C VAL A 17 -12.87 -46.44 36.82
N ALA A 18 -13.55 -47.59 37.01
CA ALA A 18 -14.37 -48.19 35.95
C ALA A 18 -15.51 -47.28 35.48
N LYS A 19 -16.18 -46.59 36.41
CA LYS A 19 -17.21 -45.57 36.06
C LYS A 19 -16.60 -44.38 35.30
N ALA A 20 -15.44 -43.89 35.75
CA ALA A 20 -14.75 -42.79 35.07
C ALA A 20 -14.37 -43.16 33.62
N ILE A 21 -13.83 -44.36 33.42
CA ILE A 21 -13.52 -44.90 32.09
C ILE A 21 -14.78 -45.01 31.21
N PHE A 22 -15.88 -45.53 31.79
CA PHE A 22 -17.14 -45.66 31.07
C PHE A 22 -17.71 -44.30 30.65
N VAL A 23 -17.67 -43.31 31.55
CA VAL A 23 -18.09 -41.92 31.24
C VAL A 23 -17.20 -41.33 30.18
N ALA A 24 -15.87 -41.50 30.25
CA ALA A 24 -14.95 -41.00 29.24
C ALA A 24 -15.24 -41.61 27.85
N LEU A 25 -15.41 -42.95 27.79
CA LEU A 25 -15.77 -43.64 26.54
C LEU A 25 -17.13 -43.20 25.97
N ALA A 26 -18.11 -42.92 26.85
CA ALA A 26 -19.41 -42.41 26.44
C ALA A 26 -19.29 -41.00 25.87
N VAL A 27 -18.50 -40.13 26.50
CA VAL A 27 -18.22 -38.76 25.99
C VAL A 27 -17.48 -38.82 24.63
N ASP A 28 -16.46 -39.68 24.53
CA ASP A 28 -15.73 -39.86 23.27
C ASP A 28 -16.64 -40.40 22.16
N GLY A 29 -17.51 -41.36 22.48
CA GLY A 29 -18.50 -41.86 21.53
C GLY A 29 -19.49 -40.78 21.07
N LEU A 30 -19.96 -39.92 21.98
CA LEU A 30 -20.81 -38.78 21.64
C LEU A 30 -20.10 -37.75 20.77
N LEU A 31 -18.85 -37.44 21.09
CA LEU A 31 -18.03 -36.52 20.29
C LEU A 31 -17.80 -37.09 18.89
N LEU A 32 -17.47 -38.37 18.78
CA LEU A 32 -17.29 -39.04 17.50
C LEU A 32 -18.58 -39.01 16.67
N ALA A 33 -19.71 -39.37 17.28
CA ALA A 33 -21.02 -39.30 16.64
C ALA A 33 -21.35 -37.86 16.16
N PHE A 34 -21.08 -36.86 16.98
CA PHE A 34 -21.25 -35.44 16.61
C PHE A 34 -20.38 -35.06 15.43
N ILE A 35 -19.11 -35.45 15.42
CA ILE A 35 -18.17 -35.16 14.31
C ILE A 35 -18.64 -35.82 13.01
N LEU A 36 -19.07 -37.10 13.09
CA LEU A 36 -19.57 -37.83 11.92
C LEU A 36 -20.86 -37.24 11.37
N LEU A 37 -21.82 -36.89 12.23
CA LEU A 37 -23.06 -36.22 11.84
C LEU A 37 -22.79 -34.86 11.22
N ARG A 38 -21.91 -34.07 11.83
CA ARG A 38 -21.50 -32.78 11.30
C ARG A 38 -20.82 -32.90 9.92
N ARG A 39 -19.96 -33.91 9.76
CA ARG A 39 -19.31 -34.23 8.49
C ARG A 39 -20.32 -34.61 7.41
N ALA A 40 -21.23 -35.53 7.72
CA ALA A 40 -22.27 -35.98 6.81
C ALA A 40 -23.20 -34.83 6.41
N TYR A 41 -23.61 -33.99 7.36
CA TYR A 41 -24.42 -32.79 7.09
C TYR A 41 -23.70 -31.82 6.18
N ARG A 42 -22.42 -31.54 6.46
CA ARG A 42 -21.60 -30.67 5.60
C ARG A 42 -21.48 -31.23 4.18
N THR A 43 -21.16 -32.52 4.04
CA THR A 43 -21.01 -33.16 2.73
C THR A 43 -22.32 -33.06 1.93
N HIS A 44 -23.46 -33.38 2.59
CA HIS A 44 -24.76 -33.28 1.95
C HIS A 44 -25.11 -31.82 1.56
N TYR A 45 -24.84 -30.87 2.46
CA TYR A 45 -25.07 -29.45 2.17
C TYR A 45 -24.24 -28.95 0.99
N PHE A 46 -22.94 -29.27 0.93
CA PHE A 46 -22.08 -28.85 -0.16
C PHE A 46 -22.44 -29.53 -1.47
N SER A 47 -22.71 -30.83 -1.48
CA SER A 47 -23.18 -31.54 -2.67
C SER A 47 -24.46 -30.94 -3.24
N LYS A 48 -25.43 -30.64 -2.38
CA LYS A 48 -26.66 -29.93 -2.79
C LYS A 48 -26.38 -28.56 -3.33
N ARG A 49 -25.49 -27.79 -2.66
CA ARG A 49 -25.08 -26.46 -3.13
C ARG A 49 -24.44 -26.51 -4.52
N ASP A 50 -23.51 -27.45 -4.70
CA ASP A 50 -22.76 -27.58 -5.95
C ASP A 50 -23.67 -28.00 -7.13
N ALA A 51 -24.66 -28.87 -6.88
CA ALA A 51 -25.68 -29.21 -7.85
C ALA A 51 -26.51 -27.96 -8.25
N HIS A 52 -26.90 -27.10 -7.31
CA HIS A 52 -27.63 -25.86 -7.61
C HIS A 52 -26.74 -24.83 -8.31
N VAL A 53 -25.46 -24.69 -7.90
CA VAL A 53 -24.49 -23.81 -8.58
C VAL A 53 -24.35 -24.25 -10.04
N PHE A 54 -24.18 -25.57 -10.28
CA PHE A 54 -24.07 -26.11 -11.64
C PHE A 54 -25.34 -25.82 -12.47
N PHE A 55 -26.50 -26.04 -11.89
CA PHE A 55 -27.79 -25.76 -12.55
C PHE A 55 -27.96 -24.30 -12.96
N TYR A 56 -27.64 -23.34 -12.05
CA TYR A 56 -27.75 -21.91 -12.34
C TYR A 56 -26.63 -21.40 -13.22
N ARG A 57 -25.43 -22.00 -13.15
CA ARG A 57 -24.30 -21.64 -14.02
C ARG A 57 -24.61 -21.88 -15.50
N GLN A 58 -25.26 -23.01 -15.83
CA GLN A 58 -25.68 -23.29 -17.21
C GLN A 58 -26.73 -22.28 -17.73
N ARG A 59 -27.49 -21.67 -16.83
CA ARG A 59 -28.57 -20.72 -17.14
C ARG A 59 -28.25 -19.29 -16.75
N TRP A 60 -26.95 -19.01 -16.57
CA TRP A 60 -26.49 -17.76 -16.00
C TRP A 60 -26.93 -16.53 -16.82
N ASN A 61 -26.78 -16.58 -18.13
CA ASN A 61 -27.17 -15.49 -19.02
C ASN A 61 -28.69 -15.24 -18.99
N ALA A 62 -29.49 -16.30 -19.02
CA ALA A 62 -30.95 -16.21 -18.92
C ALA A 62 -31.43 -15.68 -17.53
N LEU A 63 -30.63 -15.94 -16.48
CA LEU A 63 -30.88 -15.43 -15.14
C LEU A 63 -30.62 -13.91 -15.06
N ILE A 64 -29.48 -13.44 -15.60
CA ILE A 64 -29.10 -12.02 -15.58
C ILE A 64 -29.94 -11.19 -16.54
N SER A 65 -30.29 -11.73 -17.72
CA SER A 65 -31.15 -11.06 -18.69
C SER A 65 -32.56 -10.88 -18.18
N GLY A 66 -33.01 -11.67 -17.19
CA GLY A 66 -34.36 -11.65 -16.63
C GLY A 66 -35.33 -12.59 -17.37
N GLU A 67 -34.85 -13.40 -18.30
CA GLU A 67 -35.65 -14.47 -18.95
C GLU A 67 -36.19 -15.45 -17.92
N ILE A 68 -35.40 -15.75 -16.88
CA ILE A 68 -35.84 -16.51 -15.71
C ILE A 68 -36.42 -15.52 -14.69
N PRO A 69 -37.76 -15.49 -14.47
CA PRO A 69 -38.35 -14.55 -13.54
C PRO A 69 -37.83 -14.74 -12.13
N TYR A 70 -37.37 -13.65 -11.47
CA TYR A 70 -36.85 -13.70 -10.09
C TYR A 70 -37.92 -14.24 -9.09
N LYS A 71 -39.20 -14.19 -9.38
CA LYS A 71 -40.26 -14.77 -8.56
C LYS A 71 -40.15 -16.28 -8.38
N THR A 72 -39.46 -17.01 -9.30
CA THR A 72 -39.31 -18.47 -9.26
C THR A 72 -38.31 -18.94 -8.21
N TRP A 73 -37.26 -18.18 -7.96
CA TRP A 73 -36.19 -18.54 -7.02
C TRP A 73 -36.12 -17.64 -5.77
N ARG A 74 -36.64 -16.39 -5.85
CA ARG A 74 -36.56 -15.41 -4.75
C ARG A 74 -37.17 -15.91 -3.44
N LYS A 75 -38.27 -16.66 -3.49
CA LYS A 75 -38.95 -17.22 -2.32
C LYS A 75 -38.20 -18.37 -1.68
N LYS A 76 -37.40 -19.11 -2.45
CA LYS A 76 -36.60 -20.25 -1.97
C LYS A 76 -35.30 -19.74 -1.34
N ALA A 77 -35.18 -19.80 -0.03
CA ALA A 77 -34.05 -19.24 0.70
C ALA A 77 -32.69 -19.82 0.27
N PHE A 78 -32.66 -21.11 -0.08
CA PHE A 78 -31.46 -21.79 -0.53
C PHE A 78 -31.02 -21.31 -1.92
N ASP A 79 -31.91 -21.32 -2.91
CA ASP A 79 -31.65 -20.87 -4.28
C ASP A 79 -31.20 -19.41 -4.30
N ARG A 80 -31.91 -18.56 -3.55
CA ARG A 80 -31.54 -17.15 -3.40
C ARG A 80 -30.12 -16.98 -2.85
N GLY A 81 -29.73 -17.75 -1.84
CA GLY A 81 -28.38 -17.72 -1.28
C GLY A 81 -27.31 -18.15 -2.27
N VAL A 82 -27.61 -19.18 -3.08
CA VAL A 82 -26.69 -19.67 -4.13
C VAL A 82 -26.54 -18.61 -5.22
N ILE A 83 -27.63 -18.08 -5.75
CA ILE A 83 -27.62 -17.09 -6.84
C ILE A 83 -26.92 -15.79 -6.37
N GLU A 84 -27.22 -15.34 -5.16
CA GLU A 84 -26.57 -14.16 -4.60
C GLU A 84 -25.05 -14.36 -4.46
N THR A 85 -24.61 -15.50 -3.95
CA THR A 85 -23.17 -15.81 -3.85
C THR A 85 -22.52 -15.82 -5.22
N MET A 86 -23.14 -16.49 -6.20
CA MET A 86 -22.63 -16.51 -7.57
C MET A 86 -22.56 -15.10 -8.18
N ALA A 87 -23.58 -14.26 -7.95
CA ALA A 87 -23.62 -12.88 -8.46
C ALA A 87 -22.52 -12.01 -7.81
N LEU A 88 -22.29 -12.17 -6.51
CA LEU A 88 -21.23 -11.46 -5.79
C LEU A 88 -19.84 -11.92 -6.23
N ASP A 89 -19.63 -13.24 -6.42
CA ASP A 89 -18.38 -13.79 -6.91
C ASP A 89 -18.08 -13.33 -8.34
N ALA A 90 -19.11 -13.32 -9.20
CA ALA A 90 -19.00 -12.81 -10.56
C ALA A 90 -18.72 -11.30 -10.59
N LEU A 91 -19.30 -10.52 -9.68
CA LEU A 91 -19.11 -9.07 -9.59
C LEU A 91 -17.66 -8.70 -9.20
N GLU A 92 -17.02 -9.49 -8.35
CA GLU A 92 -15.63 -9.27 -7.95
C GLU A 92 -14.63 -9.47 -9.11
N ALA A 93 -14.97 -10.33 -10.07
CA ALA A 93 -14.15 -10.64 -11.24
C ALA A 93 -14.57 -9.88 -12.51
N ALA A 94 -15.67 -9.13 -12.46
CA ALA A 94 -16.28 -8.51 -13.64
C ALA A 94 -15.55 -7.23 -14.05
N GLY A 95 -15.44 -7.02 -15.37
CA GLY A 95 -15.10 -5.70 -15.92
C GLY A 95 -16.26 -4.70 -15.78
N PRO A 96 -16.05 -3.40 -16.06
CA PRO A 96 -17.02 -2.33 -15.79
C PRO A 96 -18.41 -2.57 -16.41
N GLN A 97 -18.47 -3.07 -17.63
CA GLN A 97 -19.73 -3.31 -18.35
C GLN A 97 -20.55 -4.45 -17.73
N ASP A 98 -19.88 -5.56 -17.38
CA ASP A 98 -20.55 -6.71 -16.79
C ASP A 98 -20.90 -6.46 -15.32
N ALA A 99 -20.09 -5.69 -14.60
CA ALA A 99 -20.42 -5.20 -13.26
C ALA A 99 -21.72 -4.38 -13.27
N ALA A 100 -21.92 -3.50 -14.25
CA ALA A 100 -23.15 -2.73 -14.39
C ALA A 100 -24.39 -3.63 -14.62
N LYS A 101 -24.27 -4.68 -15.44
CA LYS A 101 -25.34 -5.67 -15.67
C LYS A 101 -25.68 -6.43 -14.38
N LEU A 102 -24.64 -6.90 -13.68
CA LEU A 102 -24.80 -7.63 -12.42
C LEU A 102 -25.43 -6.77 -11.31
N LEU A 103 -25.02 -5.51 -11.19
CA LEU A 103 -25.62 -4.57 -10.26
C LEU A 103 -27.09 -4.30 -10.60
N LYS A 104 -27.43 -4.13 -11.89
CA LYS A 104 -28.81 -4.01 -12.34
C LYS A 104 -29.62 -5.25 -11.93
N PHE A 105 -29.07 -6.45 -12.14
CA PHE A 105 -29.71 -7.69 -11.72
C PHE A 105 -29.94 -7.75 -10.21
N LEU A 106 -28.91 -7.41 -9.39
CA LEU A 106 -29.01 -7.40 -7.93
C LEU A 106 -30.07 -6.41 -7.41
N ARG A 107 -30.21 -5.24 -8.06
CA ARG A 107 -31.26 -4.25 -7.78
C ARG A 107 -32.63 -4.77 -8.16
N THR A 108 -32.83 -5.17 -9.40
CA THR A 108 -34.13 -5.61 -9.90
C THR A 108 -34.69 -6.86 -9.21
N SER A 109 -33.77 -7.73 -8.73
CA SER A 109 -34.14 -8.90 -7.93
C SER A 109 -34.47 -8.57 -6.47
N GLY A 110 -34.19 -7.35 -5.99
CA GLY A 110 -34.42 -6.92 -4.61
C GLY A 110 -33.46 -7.54 -3.62
N LEU A 111 -32.28 -7.98 -4.08
CA LEU A 111 -31.25 -8.56 -3.21
C LEU A 111 -30.51 -7.49 -2.42
N ILE A 112 -30.28 -6.31 -3.01
CA ILE A 112 -29.62 -5.18 -2.33
C ILE A 112 -30.51 -4.65 -1.22
N GLU A 113 -31.78 -4.35 -1.52
CA GLU A 113 -32.78 -3.86 -0.55
C GLU A 113 -32.95 -4.83 0.61
N LYS A 114 -32.96 -6.13 0.30
CA LYS A 114 -33.03 -7.15 1.34
C LYS A 114 -31.80 -7.09 2.26
N ARG A 115 -30.60 -6.92 1.72
CA ARG A 115 -29.39 -6.82 2.53
C ARG A 115 -29.32 -5.53 3.34
N ILE A 116 -29.82 -4.42 2.80
CA ILE A 116 -29.97 -3.16 3.55
C ILE A 116 -30.93 -3.38 4.73
N PHE A 117 -32.09 -4.00 4.50
CA PHE A 117 -33.05 -4.33 5.56
C PHE A 117 -32.41 -5.24 6.63
N GLU A 118 -31.73 -6.31 6.22
CA GLU A 118 -31.06 -7.25 7.15
C GLU A 118 -29.94 -6.55 7.95
N ALA A 119 -29.19 -5.61 7.34
CA ALA A 119 -28.15 -4.84 8.02
C ALA A 119 -28.71 -3.88 9.07
N ARG A 120 -29.92 -3.38 8.91
CA ARG A 120 -30.59 -2.48 9.86
C ARG A 120 -31.33 -3.22 10.96
N GLU A 121 -32.11 -4.24 10.60
CA GLU A 121 -33.04 -4.89 11.52
C GLU A 121 -32.43 -6.07 12.29
N LEU A 122 -31.45 -6.78 11.70
CA LEU A 122 -30.88 -7.96 12.33
C LEU A 122 -29.70 -7.59 13.24
N ARG A 123 -29.31 -8.53 14.11
CA ARG A 123 -28.19 -8.38 15.06
C ARG A 123 -27.19 -9.52 14.93
N GLY A 124 -25.99 -9.31 15.49
CA GLY A 124 -24.91 -10.30 15.54
C GLY A 124 -24.49 -10.78 14.14
N TRP A 125 -24.20 -12.06 14.01
CA TRP A 125 -23.64 -12.63 12.78
C TRP A 125 -24.51 -12.44 11.53
N ARG A 126 -25.84 -12.32 11.68
CA ARG A 126 -26.73 -12.05 10.54
C ARG A 126 -26.57 -10.64 10.01
N ARG A 127 -26.44 -9.66 10.91
CA ARG A 127 -26.12 -8.27 10.55
C ARG A 127 -24.77 -8.18 9.87
N MET A 128 -23.74 -8.76 10.50
CA MET A 128 -22.37 -8.80 9.95
C MET A 128 -22.36 -9.39 8.53
N ARG A 129 -23.06 -10.53 8.30
CA ARG A 129 -23.16 -11.15 6.98
C ARG A 129 -23.83 -10.24 5.96
N ALA A 130 -24.86 -9.49 6.36
CA ALA A 130 -25.53 -8.53 5.47
C ALA A 130 -24.59 -7.38 5.09
N LEU A 131 -23.84 -6.83 6.05
CA LEU A 131 -22.86 -5.78 5.81
C LEU A 131 -21.73 -6.25 4.88
N VAL A 132 -21.22 -7.47 5.08
CA VAL A 132 -20.23 -8.06 4.17
C VAL A 132 -20.77 -8.19 2.75
N ALA A 133 -22.02 -8.67 2.60
CA ALA A 133 -22.65 -8.79 1.28
C ALA A 133 -22.83 -7.42 0.61
N LEU A 134 -23.29 -6.39 1.35
CA LEU A 134 -23.40 -5.02 0.86
C LEU A 134 -22.06 -4.46 0.38
N GLY A 135 -21.00 -4.62 1.17
CA GLY A 135 -19.65 -4.18 0.78
C GLY A 135 -19.17 -4.84 -0.52
N ARG A 136 -19.51 -6.13 -0.76
CA ARG A 136 -19.18 -6.83 -2.01
C ARG A 136 -19.97 -6.32 -3.22
N THR A 137 -21.19 -5.81 -3.03
CA THR A 137 -21.96 -5.24 -4.15
C THR A 137 -21.38 -3.95 -4.68
N ARG A 138 -20.64 -3.18 -3.87
CA ARG A 138 -20.20 -1.82 -4.16
C ARG A 138 -21.35 -0.90 -4.61
N ALA A 139 -22.57 -1.19 -4.19
CA ALA A 139 -23.75 -0.44 -4.54
C ALA A 139 -23.88 0.80 -3.64
N PRO A 140 -23.98 2.04 -4.18
CA PRO A 140 -24.04 3.26 -3.38
C PRO A 140 -25.18 3.28 -2.36
N GLU A 141 -26.28 2.60 -2.66
CA GLU A 141 -27.44 2.47 -1.78
C GLU A 141 -27.11 1.79 -0.43
N GLY A 142 -26.03 1.02 -0.40
CA GLY A 142 -25.57 0.33 0.80
C GLY A 142 -24.75 1.20 1.76
N ILE A 143 -24.27 2.37 1.33
CA ILE A 143 -23.33 3.20 2.12
C ILE A 143 -23.94 3.57 3.48
N THR A 144 -25.18 4.05 3.51
CA THR A 144 -25.85 4.45 4.76
C THR A 144 -25.98 3.28 5.76
N ALA A 145 -26.37 2.10 5.26
CA ALA A 145 -26.49 0.92 6.13
C ALA A 145 -25.13 0.43 6.65
N LEU A 146 -24.07 0.57 5.83
CA LEU A 146 -22.69 0.30 6.25
C LEU A 146 -22.21 1.33 7.30
N ALA A 147 -22.51 2.62 7.10
CA ALA A 147 -22.19 3.69 8.05
C ALA A 147 -22.90 3.48 9.42
N GLU A 148 -24.17 3.08 9.41
CA GLU A 148 -24.89 2.66 10.62
C GLU A 148 -24.23 1.45 11.29
N GLY A 149 -23.59 0.56 10.51
CA GLY A 149 -22.84 -0.59 11.00
C GLY A 149 -21.54 -0.23 11.73
N LEU A 150 -20.92 0.93 11.45
CA LEU A 150 -19.75 1.43 12.19
C LEU A 150 -20.07 1.75 13.65
N ARG A 151 -21.34 2.03 13.97
CA ARG A 151 -21.80 2.36 15.32
C ARG A 151 -22.31 1.14 16.11
N ASP A 152 -22.07 -0.08 15.60
CA ASP A 152 -22.45 -1.31 16.30
C ASP A 152 -21.62 -1.52 17.57
N ARG A 153 -22.21 -2.19 18.57
CA ARG A 153 -21.51 -2.54 19.82
C ARG A 153 -20.43 -3.60 19.63
N ASP A 154 -20.66 -4.51 18.69
CA ASP A 154 -19.74 -5.59 18.37
C ASP A 154 -18.62 -5.13 17.42
N VAL A 155 -17.38 -5.36 17.83
CA VAL A 155 -16.17 -4.96 17.08
C VAL A 155 -16.11 -5.65 15.72
N GLU A 156 -16.49 -6.93 15.63
CA GLU A 156 -16.47 -7.67 14.35
C GLU A 156 -17.49 -7.11 13.36
N THR A 157 -18.64 -6.67 13.87
CA THR A 157 -19.67 -6.00 13.05
C THR A 157 -19.15 -4.63 12.55
N ARG A 158 -18.48 -3.83 13.42
CA ARG A 158 -17.84 -2.58 12.99
C ARG A 158 -16.76 -2.80 11.92
N LEU A 159 -15.93 -3.82 12.10
CA LEU A 159 -14.90 -4.17 11.12
C LEU A 159 -15.48 -4.65 9.79
N ALA A 160 -16.59 -5.39 9.82
CA ALA A 160 -17.30 -5.80 8.60
C ALA A 160 -17.86 -4.59 7.84
N ALA A 161 -18.45 -3.63 8.56
CA ALA A 161 -18.95 -2.38 8.01
C ALA A 161 -17.81 -1.53 7.40
N LEU A 162 -16.71 -1.38 8.14
CA LEU A 162 -15.54 -0.63 7.69
C LEU A 162 -14.91 -1.23 6.43
N ARG A 163 -14.72 -2.56 6.39
CA ARG A 163 -14.25 -3.25 5.18
C ARG A 163 -15.23 -3.10 4.03
N GLY A 164 -16.54 -3.08 4.34
CA GLY A 164 -17.58 -2.83 3.35
C GLY A 164 -17.46 -1.44 2.72
N LEU A 165 -17.32 -0.40 3.54
CA LEU A 165 -17.11 0.98 3.09
C LEU A 165 -15.80 1.12 2.29
N GLY A 166 -14.72 0.51 2.76
CA GLY A 166 -13.44 0.51 2.01
C GLY A 166 -13.59 -0.07 0.60
N ARG A 167 -14.39 -1.13 0.43
CA ARG A 167 -14.68 -1.72 -0.89
C ARG A 167 -15.52 -0.84 -1.80
N MET A 168 -16.28 0.11 -1.25
CA MET A 168 -16.99 1.11 -2.06
C MET A 168 -16.04 1.98 -2.85
N ALA A 169 -14.84 2.23 -2.32
CA ALA A 169 -13.77 3.00 -2.94
C ALA A 169 -14.27 4.35 -3.49
N CYS A 170 -15.07 5.08 -2.73
CA CYS A 170 -15.65 6.34 -3.14
C CYS A 170 -15.58 7.40 -2.03
N PRO A 171 -15.56 8.70 -2.37
CA PRO A 171 -15.44 9.79 -1.40
C PRO A 171 -16.56 9.82 -0.36
N GLN A 172 -17.79 9.46 -0.71
CA GLN A 172 -18.91 9.43 0.22
C GLN A 172 -18.68 8.41 1.35
N ALA A 173 -18.09 7.24 1.01
CA ALA A 173 -17.74 6.25 2.02
C ALA A 173 -16.61 6.75 2.93
N ALA A 174 -15.65 7.53 2.39
CA ALA A 174 -14.62 8.18 3.20
C ALA A 174 -15.21 9.18 4.19
N GLU A 175 -16.14 10.03 3.75
CA GLU A 175 -16.81 11.03 4.61
C GLU A 175 -17.53 10.35 5.78
N GLU A 176 -18.23 9.24 5.56
CA GLU A 176 -18.90 8.48 6.61
C GLU A 176 -17.91 7.88 7.64
N ILE A 177 -16.78 7.33 7.16
CA ILE A 177 -15.73 6.82 8.04
C ILE A 177 -15.10 7.96 8.85
N LEU A 178 -14.79 9.08 8.20
CA LEU A 178 -14.16 10.23 8.84
C LEU A 178 -15.08 10.91 9.86
N ALA A 179 -16.37 11.04 9.54
CA ALA A 179 -17.37 11.54 10.48
C ALA A 179 -17.45 10.64 11.72
N TRP A 180 -17.51 9.33 11.52
CA TRP A 180 -17.54 8.36 12.62
C TRP A 180 -16.29 8.42 13.50
N ILE A 181 -15.08 8.58 12.92
CA ILE A 181 -13.84 8.77 13.69
C ILE A 181 -13.91 10.06 14.52
N GLY A 182 -14.43 11.13 13.93
CA GLY A 182 -14.61 12.41 14.62
C GLY A 182 -15.54 12.32 15.82
N GLU A 183 -16.57 11.45 15.78
CA GLU A 183 -17.53 11.23 16.85
C GLU A 183 -17.00 10.30 17.96
N THR A 184 -16.31 9.23 17.60
CA THR A 184 -16.02 8.10 18.52
C THR A 184 -14.54 7.92 18.84
N GLY A 185 -13.65 8.62 18.13
CA GLY A 185 -12.22 8.34 18.14
C GLY A 185 -11.88 6.99 17.52
N LEU A 186 -10.68 6.47 17.81
CA LEU A 186 -10.25 5.15 17.32
C LEU A 186 -10.88 4.02 18.14
N SER A 187 -11.97 3.47 17.66
CA SER A 187 -12.67 2.33 18.27
C SER A 187 -12.47 1.00 17.54
N VAL A 188 -11.58 0.97 16.55
CA VAL A 188 -11.14 -0.21 15.78
C VAL A 188 -9.62 -0.20 15.60
N PRO A 189 -8.99 -1.33 15.25
CA PRO A 189 -7.56 -1.37 14.94
C PRO A 189 -7.19 -0.44 13.78
N ALA A 190 -6.01 0.19 13.88
CA ALA A 190 -5.53 1.20 12.93
C ALA A 190 -5.40 0.66 11.49
N LEU A 191 -4.85 -0.55 11.31
CA LEU A 191 -4.56 -1.09 9.97
C LEU A 191 -5.80 -1.31 9.09
N PRO A 192 -6.90 -1.92 9.55
CA PRO A 192 -8.15 -2.00 8.77
C PRO A 192 -8.71 -0.62 8.41
N LEU A 193 -8.58 0.35 9.31
CA LEU A 193 -9.03 1.72 9.09
C LEU A 193 -8.20 2.42 8.01
N GLN A 194 -6.87 2.33 8.10
CA GLN A 194 -5.96 2.85 7.07
C GLN A 194 -6.29 2.30 5.70
N ASN A 195 -6.42 0.96 5.58
CA ASN A 195 -6.73 0.30 4.32
C ASN A 195 -8.07 0.77 3.72
N ALA A 196 -9.11 0.93 4.55
CA ALA A 196 -10.40 1.40 4.09
C ALA A 196 -10.34 2.85 3.59
N LEU A 197 -9.69 3.74 4.35
CA LEU A 197 -9.54 5.14 3.96
C LEU A 197 -8.64 5.33 2.73
N ILE A 198 -7.54 4.57 2.60
CA ILE A 198 -6.68 4.61 1.41
C ILE A 198 -7.49 4.28 0.16
N GLN A 199 -8.33 3.24 0.20
CA GLN A 199 -9.19 2.88 -0.93
C GLN A 199 -10.22 3.95 -1.26
N CYS A 200 -10.85 4.55 -0.25
CA CYS A 200 -11.90 5.55 -0.45
C CYS A 200 -11.38 6.92 -0.86
N CYS A 201 -10.15 7.28 -0.43
CA CYS A 201 -9.56 8.60 -0.66
C CYS A 201 -8.61 8.65 -1.87
N ALA A 202 -8.33 7.52 -2.53
CA ALA A 202 -7.35 7.44 -3.62
C ALA A 202 -7.64 8.42 -4.77
N GLU A 203 -8.92 8.62 -5.14
CA GLU A 203 -9.33 9.54 -6.20
C GLU A 203 -9.47 10.99 -5.72
N ARG A 204 -9.85 11.20 -4.46
CA ARG A 204 -10.09 12.52 -3.87
C ARG A 204 -9.48 12.63 -2.48
N PRO A 205 -8.15 12.73 -2.38
CA PRO A 205 -7.46 12.82 -1.09
C PRO A 205 -7.76 14.10 -0.31
N GLN A 206 -8.26 15.16 -0.97
CA GLN A 206 -8.66 16.43 -0.34
C GLN A 206 -9.69 16.27 0.78
N VAL A 207 -10.51 15.22 0.74
CA VAL A 207 -11.50 14.90 1.78
C VAL A 207 -10.84 14.72 3.16
N LEU A 208 -9.57 14.28 3.19
CA LEU A 208 -8.84 14.06 4.44
C LEU A 208 -8.42 15.36 5.14
N LEU A 209 -8.14 16.43 4.42
CA LEU A 209 -7.50 17.64 4.95
C LEU A 209 -8.23 18.25 6.15
N PRO A 210 -9.55 18.51 6.10
CA PRO A 210 -10.28 19.09 7.22
C PRO A 210 -10.27 18.21 8.47
N HIS A 211 -10.21 16.89 8.27
CA HIS A 211 -10.23 15.92 9.35
C HIS A 211 -8.85 15.77 10.00
N VAL A 212 -7.78 15.77 9.20
CA VAL A 212 -6.39 15.77 9.72
C VAL A 212 -6.11 17.01 10.57
N GLN A 213 -6.59 18.18 10.13
CA GLN A 213 -6.42 19.43 10.87
C GLN A 213 -7.13 19.44 12.22
N ARG A 214 -8.30 18.79 12.31
CA ARG A 214 -9.11 18.75 13.55
C ARG A 214 -8.77 17.58 14.46
N ALA A 215 -8.26 16.49 13.92
CA ALA A 215 -7.96 15.28 14.66
C ALA A 215 -6.79 15.51 15.64
N GLN A 216 -6.80 14.76 16.75
CA GLN A 216 -5.75 14.77 17.76
C GLN A 216 -5.34 13.34 18.13
N GLY A 217 -4.15 13.19 18.71
CA GLY A 217 -3.64 11.93 19.22
C GLY A 217 -3.60 10.81 18.16
N PRO A 218 -3.90 9.57 18.53
CA PRO A 218 -3.77 8.41 17.64
C PRO A 218 -4.61 8.49 16.34
N ALA A 219 -5.74 9.21 16.38
CA ALA A 219 -6.56 9.40 15.18
C ALA A 219 -5.81 10.24 14.14
N ARG A 220 -5.12 11.31 14.58
CA ARG A 220 -4.31 12.17 13.70
C ARG A 220 -3.16 11.41 13.07
N GLU A 221 -2.49 10.53 13.83
CA GLU A 221 -1.43 9.66 13.29
C GLU A 221 -1.94 8.74 12.17
N VAL A 222 -3.09 8.07 12.39
CA VAL A 222 -3.69 7.22 11.39
C VAL A 222 -4.05 7.99 10.13
N LEU A 223 -4.66 9.17 10.27
CA LEU A 223 -5.02 10.02 9.14
C LEU A 223 -3.79 10.58 8.43
N GLY A 224 -2.73 10.92 9.16
CA GLY A 224 -1.44 11.34 8.60
C GLY A 224 -0.81 10.25 7.73
N ARG A 225 -0.79 9.00 8.20
CA ARG A 225 -0.32 7.85 7.42
C ARG A 225 -1.15 7.63 6.16
N VAL A 226 -2.49 7.70 6.27
CA VAL A 226 -3.37 7.61 5.11
C VAL A 226 -3.05 8.71 4.11
N LEU A 227 -2.91 9.95 4.56
CA LEU A 227 -2.57 11.09 3.73
C LEU A 227 -1.21 10.90 3.04
N GLY A 228 -0.22 10.36 3.75
CA GLY A 228 1.09 10.00 3.21
C GLY A 228 1.03 8.98 2.06
N GLU A 229 0.07 8.06 2.09
CA GLU A 229 -0.10 7.06 1.04
C GLU A 229 -0.92 7.56 -0.17
N VAL A 230 -1.93 8.42 0.06
CA VAL A 230 -2.81 8.90 -1.02
C VAL A 230 -2.41 10.27 -1.58
N ALA A 231 -1.42 10.95 -0.96
CA ALA A 231 -0.94 12.24 -1.43
C ALA A 231 -0.50 12.18 -2.91
N ASN A 232 -1.04 13.08 -3.69
CA ASN A 232 -0.79 13.19 -5.14
C ASN A 232 -0.70 14.66 -5.57
N ALA A 233 -0.58 14.89 -6.87
CA ALA A 233 -0.46 16.22 -7.48
C ALA A 233 -1.56 17.21 -7.05
N SER A 234 -2.77 16.72 -6.79
CA SER A 234 -3.91 17.58 -6.44
C SER A 234 -3.81 18.22 -5.06
N LEU A 235 -2.92 17.69 -4.20
CA LEU A 235 -2.69 18.18 -2.83
C LEU A 235 -1.41 19.01 -2.70
N GLY A 236 -0.60 19.14 -3.74
CA GLY A 236 0.76 19.66 -3.64
C GLY A 236 0.89 20.93 -2.80
N LEU A 237 0.13 21.98 -3.11
CA LEU A 237 0.18 23.24 -2.38
C LEU A 237 -0.51 23.16 -1.00
N ASP A 238 -1.60 22.39 -0.89
CA ASP A 238 -2.34 22.27 0.36
C ASP A 238 -1.50 21.59 1.46
N LEU A 239 -0.57 20.72 1.08
CA LEU A 239 0.30 20.02 2.01
C LEU A 239 1.53 20.83 2.46
N MET A 240 1.80 22.00 1.86
CA MET A 240 2.90 22.87 2.32
C MET A 240 2.73 23.30 3.79
N GLN A 241 1.50 23.41 4.28
CA GLN A 241 1.22 23.73 5.67
C GLN A 241 1.72 22.69 6.68
N PHE A 242 2.01 21.46 6.23
CA PHE A 242 2.47 20.35 7.08
C PHE A 242 3.98 20.11 7.01
N VAL A 243 4.74 20.95 6.34
CA VAL A 243 6.21 20.82 6.21
C VAL A 243 6.90 20.85 7.57
N GLY A 244 6.48 21.76 8.45
CA GLY A 244 6.97 21.89 9.82
C GLY A 244 6.06 21.26 10.89
N ASP A 245 5.19 20.31 10.52
CA ASP A 245 4.27 19.68 11.47
C ASP A 245 5.01 18.78 12.48
N ASP A 246 4.54 18.73 13.72
CA ASP A 246 5.09 17.85 14.75
C ASP A 246 5.01 16.38 14.39
N LEU A 247 4.00 16.00 13.57
CA LEU A 247 3.78 14.63 13.14
C LEU A 247 4.61 14.32 11.88
N ASP A 248 5.53 13.40 12.03
CA ASP A 248 6.45 12.96 10.98
C ASP A 248 5.73 12.36 9.75
N GLU A 249 4.59 11.69 9.95
CA GLU A 249 3.76 11.20 8.84
C GLU A 249 3.22 12.33 7.95
N LEU A 250 2.88 13.50 8.55
CA LEU A 250 2.40 14.65 7.78
C LEU A 250 3.54 15.34 7.03
N ARG A 251 4.73 15.46 7.66
CA ARG A 251 5.91 15.95 6.96
C ARG A 251 6.29 15.04 5.77
N ALA A 252 6.19 13.72 5.95
CA ALA A 252 6.41 12.75 4.88
C ALA A 252 5.36 12.85 3.76
N ALA A 253 4.10 13.12 4.10
CA ALA A 253 3.02 13.37 3.13
C ALA A 253 3.30 14.64 2.32
N ALA A 254 3.72 15.73 2.98
CA ALA A 254 4.12 16.96 2.33
C ALA A 254 5.29 16.72 1.37
N ALA A 255 6.35 16.04 1.81
CA ALA A 255 7.49 15.71 0.97
C ALA A 255 7.08 14.93 -0.30
N ARG A 256 6.16 13.98 -0.19
CA ARG A 256 5.66 13.21 -1.33
C ARG A 256 4.87 14.07 -2.32
N ALA A 257 4.00 14.93 -1.83
CA ALA A 257 3.16 15.78 -2.67
C ALA A 257 3.97 16.83 -3.45
N MET A 258 5.08 17.30 -2.86
CA MET A 258 5.98 18.27 -3.51
C MET A 258 6.59 17.76 -4.83
N SER A 259 6.66 16.44 -5.05
CA SER A 259 7.12 15.87 -6.33
C SER A 259 6.28 16.29 -7.54
N HIS A 260 5.09 16.81 -7.31
CA HIS A 260 4.13 17.23 -8.35
C HIS A 260 3.95 18.75 -8.43
N VAL A 261 4.63 19.51 -7.57
CA VAL A 261 4.60 20.96 -7.55
C VAL A 261 5.70 21.52 -8.47
N GLN A 262 5.58 22.77 -8.90
CA GLN A 262 6.61 23.41 -9.72
C GLN A 262 7.96 23.38 -8.99
N PRO A 263 9.07 23.03 -9.68
CA PRO A 263 10.39 22.89 -9.06
C PRO A 263 10.85 24.14 -8.29
N ALA A 264 10.51 25.34 -8.76
CA ALA A 264 10.87 26.59 -8.10
C ALA A 264 10.29 26.73 -6.68
N LEU A 265 9.12 26.16 -6.42
CA LEU A 265 8.45 26.20 -5.12
C LEU A 265 8.79 24.97 -4.26
N ALA A 266 8.98 23.82 -4.90
CA ALA A 266 9.15 22.56 -4.22
C ALA A 266 10.59 22.31 -3.74
N PHE A 267 11.59 22.86 -4.43
CA PHE A 267 12.99 22.54 -4.16
C PHE A 267 13.42 22.91 -2.74
N ASP A 268 13.15 24.14 -2.31
CA ASP A 268 13.61 24.62 -1.00
C ASP A 268 12.97 23.83 0.14
N VAL A 269 11.68 23.50 0.03
CA VAL A 269 10.95 22.67 0.99
C VAL A 269 11.52 21.25 1.02
N LEU A 270 11.79 20.66 -0.13
CA LEU A 270 12.34 19.29 -0.19
C LEU A 270 13.79 19.23 0.27
N ASN A 271 14.58 20.30 0.05
CA ASN A 271 15.94 20.39 0.58
C ASN A 271 15.92 20.43 2.12
N GLU A 272 14.99 21.16 2.74
CA GLU A 272 14.80 21.17 4.20
C GLU A 272 14.38 19.77 4.70
N LEU A 273 13.37 19.16 4.10
CA LEU A 273 12.89 17.83 4.48
C LEU A 273 13.89 16.69 4.20
N ALA A 274 14.87 16.90 3.33
CA ALA A 274 15.97 15.96 3.12
C ALA A 274 16.95 15.88 4.31
N GLU A 275 16.87 16.83 5.25
CA GLU A 275 17.65 16.86 6.50
C GLU A 275 16.81 16.54 7.75
N ASP A 276 15.55 16.13 7.57
CA ASP A 276 14.63 15.77 8.66
C ASP A 276 15.25 14.71 9.60
N PRO A 277 15.07 14.79 10.92
CA PRO A 277 15.57 13.79 11.86
C PRO A 277 15.05 12.38 11.55
N ILE A 278 13.85 12.26 11.00
CA ILE A 278 13.18 10.98 10.71
C ILE A 278 13.55 10.47 9.31
N TRP A 279 14.10 9.28 9.24
CA TRP A 279 14.65 8.70 8.01
C TRP A 279 13.61 8.54 6.88
N PHE A 280 12.36 8.23 7.17
CA PHE A 280 11.35 8.05 6.12
C PHE A 280 10.83 9.39 5.55
N VAL A 281 10.93 10.48 6.30
CA VAL A 281 10.70 11.85 5.79
C VAL A 281 11.81 12.21 4.80
N ARG A 282 13.09 12.02 5.18
CA ARG A 282 14.24 12.20 4.28
C ARG A 282 14.11 11.35 3.02
N LEU A 283 13.70 10.08 3.18
CA LEU A 283 13.44 9.18 2.06
C LEU A 283 12.45 9.77 1.06
N ARG A 284 11.30 10.26 1.54
CA ARG A 284 10.26 10.86 0.68
C ARG A 284 10.79 12.13 -0.01
N ALA A 285 11.50 12.99 0.69
CA ALA A 285 12.12 14.18 0.12
C ALA A 285 13.13 13.84 -0.99
N ILE A 286 14.03 12.90 -0.77
CA ILE A 286 15.03 12.41 -1.73
C ILE A 286 14.36 11.84 -3.00
N VAL A 287 13.32 11.03 -2.86
CA VAL A 287 12.58 10.47 -4.01
C VAL A 287 11.87 11.57 -4.78
N SER A 288 11.28 12.54 -4.09
CA SER A 288 10.59 13.67 -4.71
C SER A 288 11.55 14.61 -5.44
N LEU A 289 12.72 14.90 -4.88
CA LEU A 289 13.80 15.64 -5.55
C LEU A 289 14.25 14.96 -6.84
N GLY A 290 14.42 13.64 -6.83
CA GLY A 290 14.75 12.87 -8.04
C GLY A 290 13.65 12.88 -9.10
N THR A 291 12.41 13.19 -8.73
CA THR A 291 11.26 13.27 -9.66
C THR A 291 11.11 14.66 -10.27
N LEU A 292 11.48 15.70 -9.53
CA LEU A 292 11.39 17.10 -10.01
C LEU A 292 12.28 17.39 -11.22
N SER A 293 13.32 16.58 -11.44
CA SER A 293 14.29 16.78 -12.53
C SER A 293 14.99 18.14 -12.50
N ASP A 294 15.15 18.74 -11.31
CA ASP A 294 15.83 20.01 -11.10
C ASP A 294 17.32 19.76 -10.83
N PRO A 295 18.25 20.39 -11.60
CA PRO A 295 19.70 20.21 -11.39
C PRO A 295 20.19 20.57 -9.97
N ARG A 296 19.51 21.52 -9.31
CA ARG A 296 19.81 21.90 -7.92
C ARG A 296 19.69 20.75 -6.93
N ALA A 297 18.97 19.67 -7.29
CA ALA A 297 18.83 18.49 -6.47
C ALA A 297 20.13 17.66 -6.36
N LEU A 298 21.07 17.80 -7.30
CA LEU A 298 22.30 17.00 -7.35
C LEU A 298 23.08 16.99 -6.02
N PRO A 299 23.45 18.14 -5.41
CA PRO A 299 24.21 18.13 -4.16
C PRO A 299 23.41 17.51 -3.01
N VAL A 300 22.09 17.65 -2.98
CA VAL A 300 21.23 17.06 -1.94
C VAL A 300 21.18 15.54 -2.09
N LEU A 301 21.04 15.04 -3.31
CA LEU A 301 21.04 13.61 -3.61
C LEU A 301 22.40 12.96 -3.32
N LEU A 302 23.52 13.66 -3.58
CA LEU A 302 24.86 13.21 -3.23
C LEU A 302 25.02 13.07 -1.70
N ARG A 303 24.55 14.07 -0.91
CA ARG A 303 24.49 13.94 0.55
C ARG A 303 23.63 12.74 0.98
N GLY A 304 22.52 12.49 0.30
CA GLY A 304 21.66 11.34 0.55
C GLY A 304 22.36 9.97 0.40
N LEU A 305 23.45 9.89 -0.39
CA LEU A 305 24.27 8.66 -0.47
C LEU A 305 25.04 8.36 0.82
N THR A 306 25.32 9.36 1.65
CA THR A 306 26.00 9.20 2.94
C THR A 306 25.04 9.09 4.12
N ASP A 307 23.74 8.96 3.87
CA ASP A 307 22.72 8.82 4.92
C ASP A 307 22.99 7.58 5.80
N SER A 308 22.70 7.70 7.08
CA SER A 308 22.79 6.59 8.04
C SER A 308 21.89 5.40 7.66
N ASN A 309 20.72 5.67 7.05
CA ASN A 309 19.74 4.66 6.65
C ASN A 309 20.05 4.10 5.26
N ARG A 310 20.21 2.78 5.16
CA ARG A 310 20.48 2.08 3.89
C ARG A 310 19.44 2.36 2.80
N ILE A 311 18.16 2.47 3.18
CA ILE A 311 17.07 2.67 2.20
C ILE A 311 17.16 4.07 1.60
N VAL A 312 17.49 5.09 2.41
CA VAL A 312 17.71 6.46 1.93
C VAL A 312 18.86 6.50 0.94
N ARG A 313 20.02 5.87 1.26
CA ARG A 313 21.16 5.78 0.33
C ARG A 313 20.80 5.15 -1.01
N LEU A 314 20.07 4.03 -0.99
CA LEU A 314 19.65 3.34 -2.22
C LEU A 314 18.72 4.22 -3.06
N ARG A 315 17.74 4.90 -2.43
CA ARG A 315 16.83 5.80 -3.14
C ARG A 315 17.50 7.06 -3.64
N ALA A 316 18.50 7.57 -2.94
CA ALA A 316 19.34 8.67 -3.42
C ALA A 316 20.10 8.27 -4.69
N ALA A 317 20.68 7.07 -4.72
CA ALA A 317 21.34 6.52 -5.89
C ALA A 317 20.38 6.38 -7.10
N GLU A 318 19.20 5.80 -6.90
CA GLU A 318 18.17 5.68 -7.94
C GLU A 318 17.71 7.06 -8.44
N SER A 319 17.60 8.04 -7.54
CA SER A 319 17.19 9.42 -7.86
C SER A 319 18.26 10.15 -8.67
N LEU A 320 19.55 9.93 -8.39
CA LEU A 320 20.66 10.45 -9.20
C LEU A 320 20.63 9.92 -10.64
N ILE A 321 20.36 8.63 -10.81
CA ILE A 321 20.25 8.02 -12.15
C ILE A 321 19.05 8.59 -12.89
N ARG A 322 17.93 8.80 -12.20
CA ARG A 322 16.72 9.39 -12.78
C ARG A 322 16.91 10.85 -13.18
N LEU A 323 17.56 11.63 -12.31
CA LEU A 323 17.87 13.04 -12.56
C LEU A 323 18.65 13.21 -13.87
N ARG A 324 19.67 12.37 -14.10
CA ARG A 324 20.41 12.35 -15.36
C ARG A 324 19.51 12.12 -16.58
N GLY A 325 18.64 11.12 -16.54
CA GLY A 325 17.74 10.79 -17.65
C GLY A 325 16.79 11.94 -17.99
N ALA A 326 16.27 12.62 -16.98
CA ALA A 326 15.36 13.75 -17.15
C ALA A 326 16.04 14.97 -17.73
N ILE A 327 17.26 15.28 -17.30
CA ILE A 327 18.09 16.37 -17.84
C ILE A 327 18.40 16.11 -19.32
N GLY A 328 18.79 14.88 -19.69
CA GLY A 328 19.04 14.52 -21.08
C GLY A 328 17.82 14.67 -21.99
N LEU A 329 16.61 14.34 -21.50
CA LEU A 329 15.36 14.51 -22.24
C LEU A 329 14.94 15.98 -22.38
N ALA A 330 15.19 16.82 -21.37
CA ALA A 330 14.92 18.26 -21.43
C ALA A 330 15.79 18.94 -22.49
N LYS A 331 17.10 18.60 -22.54
CA LYS A 331 18.02 19.08 -23.59
C LYS A 331 17.49 18.76 -25.00
N PHE A 332 17.03 17.54 -25.26
CA PHE A 332 16.50 17.12 -26.56
C PHE A 332 15.26 17.91 -27.02
N LYS A 333 14.44 18.37 -26.06
CA LYS A 333 13.25 19.17 -26.33
C LYS A 333 13.60 20.63 -26.67
N ASP A 334 14.60 21.18 -25.99
CA ASP A 334 14.99 22.60 -26.17
C ASP A 334 15.84 22.83 -27.42
N GLU A 335 16.69 21.89 -27.84
CA GLU A 335 17.38 21.94 -29.13
C GLU A 335 16.42 22.04 -30.31
N LYS A 336 15.23 21.38 -30.22
CA LYS A 336 14.17 21.52 -31.24
C LYS A 336 13.47 22.90 -31.24
N ARG A 337 13.56 23.69 -30.17
CA ARG A 337 12.94 25.02 -30.05
C ARG A 337 13.87 26.18 -30.43
N GLY A 338 15.15 25.92 -30.67
CA GLY A 338 16.10 26.93 -31.12
C GLY A 338 16.36 28.06 -30.13
N GLN A 339 16.08 27.88 -28.85
CA GLN A 339 16.39 28.85 -27.79
C GLN A 339 17.73 28.52 -27.14
N PRO A 340 18.67 29.48 -27.02
CA PRO A 340 19.87 29.28 -26.22
C PRO A 340 19.47 29.21 -24.75
N THR A 341 19.46 28.01 -24.18
CA THR A 341 19.25 27.80 -22.77
C THR A 341 20.57 27.89 -22.02
N ALA A 342 20.54 28.23 -20.74
CA ALA A 342 21.69 28.19 -19.83
C ALA A 342 22.17 26.72 -19.60
N VAL A 343 22.43 26.02 -20.70
CA VAL A 343 22.60 24.55 -20.79
C VAL A 343 24.06 24.14 -20.54
N ASP A 344 25.00 25.10 -20.61
CA ASP A 344 26.44 24.80 -20.45
C ASP A 344 26.77 24.10 -19.12
N ASP A 345 26.02 24.38 -18.06
CA ASP A 345 26.19 23.70 -16.77
C ASP A 345 25.54 22.30 -16.72
N VAL A 346 24.53 22.08 -17.54
CA VAL A 346 23.79 20.80 -17.60
C VAL A 346 24.56 19.74 -18.42
N GLU A 347 25.34 20.14 -19.42
CA GLU A 347 26.20 19.24 -20.19
C GLU A 347 27.24 18.52 -19.33
N ARG A 348 27.62 19.10 -18.19
CA ARG A 348 28.55 18.54 -17.24
C ARG A 348 27.96 17.43 -16.34
N LEU A 349 26.67 17.18 -16.36
CA LEU A 349 25.99 16.17 -15.56
C LEU A 349 25.84 14.81 -16.27
N GLY A 350 26.86 14.40 -17.03
CA GLY A 350 26.95 13.04 -17.59
C GLY A 350 27.10 11.97 -16.52
N LEU A 351 26.94 10.69 -16.91
CA LEU A 351 27.18 9.55 -16.01
C LEU A 351 28.55 9.61 -15.33
N VAL A 352 29.56 9.96 -16.11
CA VAL A 352 30.96 10.04 -15.65
C VAL A 352 31.10 11.14 -14.59
N SER A 353 30.54 12.33 -14.83
CA SER A 353 30.64 13.45 -13.87
C SER A 353 29.90 13.14 -12.55
N ILE A 354 28.74 12.51 -12.60
CA ILE A 354 28.06 12.07 -11.37
C ILE A 354 28.86 10.99 -10.66
N PHE A 355 29.41 10.01 -11.39
CA PHE A 355 30.22 8.96 -10.81
C PHE A 355 31.51 9.47 -10.17
N GLU A 356 32.15 10.44 -10.80
CA GLU A 356 33.31 11.15 -10.24
C GLU A 356 32.97 11.80 -8.89
N GLN A 357 31.84 12.50 -8.80
CA GLN A 357 31.40 13.11 -7.56
C GLN A 357 31.04 12.06 -6.50
N VAL A 358 30.42 10.93 -6.88
CA VAL A 358 30.14 9.82 -5.99
C VAL A 358 31.43 9.18 -5.46
N ALA A 359 32.43 8.97 -6.32
CA ALA A 359 33.73 8.46 -5.91
C ALA A 359 34.47 9.44 -4.98
N ALA A 360 34.31 10.74 -5.22
CA ALA A 360 34.92 11.80 -4.40
C ALA A 360 34.34 11.88 -2.96
N LEU A 361 33.13 11.35 -2.73
CA LEU A 361 32.55 11.26 -1.37
C LEU A 361 33.36 10.33 -0.45
N LYS A 362 34.17 9.42 -1.00
CA LYS A 362 34.92 8.40 -0.27
C LYS A 362 34.08 7.55 0.71
N ASP A 363 32.77 7.53 0.52
CA ASP A 363 31.85 6.71 1.32
C ASP A 363 31.59 5.35 0.65
N ARG A 364 32.04 4.27 1.31
CA ARG A 364 31.91 2.91 0.79
C ARG A 364 30.45 2.49 0.61
N TYR A 365 29.57 2.89 1.52
CA TYR A 365 28.16 2.46 1.49
C TYR A 365 27.39 3.20 0.42
N GLY A 366 27.64 4.49 0.23
CA GLY A 366 27.06 5.31 -0.83
C GLY A 366 27.52 4.86 -2.21
N LEU A 367 28.82 4.59 -2.36
CA LEU A 367 29.36 4.04 -3.60
C LEU A 367 28.71 2.69 -3.94
N HIS A 368 28.59 1.78 -2.97
CA HIS A 368 27.94 0.49 -3.18
C HIS A 368 26.45 0.66 -3.57
N ALA A 369 25.74 1.57 -2.92
CA ALA A 369 24.36 1.88 -3.27
C ALA A 369 24.23 2.40 -4.72
N TYR A 370 25.15 3.28 -5.13
CA TYR A 370 25.17 3.83 -6.49
C TYR A 370 25.50 2.76 -7.55
N LEU A 371 26.50 1.93 -7.31
CA LEU A 371 26.83 0.82 -8.20
C LEU A 371 25.69 -0.18 -8.34
N THR A 372 25.01 -0.52 -7.24
CA THR A 372 23.81 -1.37 -7.26
C THR A 372 22.71 -0.75 -8.09
N ALA A 373 22.46 0.55 -7.96
CA ALA A 373 21.46 1.25 -8.74
C ALA A 373 21.81 1.31 -10.25
N LEU A 374 23.12 1.46 -10.59
CA LEU A 374 23.60 1.38 -11.98
C LEU A 374 23.39 -0.01 -12.59
N GLU A 375 23.65 -1.06 -11.82
CA GLU A 375 23.42 -2.45 -12.26
C GLU A 375 21.92 -2.70 -12.53
N ASN A 376 21.06 -2.28 -11.60
CA ASN A 376 19.60 -2.39 -11.75
C ASN A 376 19.06 -1.63 -12.96
N ALA A 377 19.72 -0.52 -13.33
CA ALA A 377 19.36 0.29 -14.50
C ALA A 377 20.04 -0.19 -15.80
N ASN A 378 20.86 -1.25 -15.76
CA ASN A 378 21.70 -1.72 -16.87
C ASN A 378 22.61 -0.62 -17.47
N LEU A 379 23.12 0.29 -16.64
CA LEU A 379 23.94 1.42 -17.06
C LEU A 379 25.44 1.24 -16.78
N ARG A 380 25.84 0.20 -16.06
CA ARG A 380 27.25 -0.02 -15.67
C ARG A 380 28.19 -0.15 -16.87
N GLY A 381 27.83 -0.96 -17.88
CA GLY A 381 28.63 -1.10 -19.11
C GLY A 381 28.72 0.20 -19.90
N LYS A 382 27.63 0.98 -19.93
CA LYS A 382 27.62 2.30 -20.58
C LYS A 382 28.55 3.30 -19.86
N LEU A 383 28.55 3.29 -18.52
CA LEU A 383 29.46 4.12 -17.75
C LEU A 383 30.93 3.75 -18.04
N GLU A 384 31.25 2.46 -18.09
CA GLU A 384 32.58 1.95 -18.41
C GLU A 384 33.07 2.44 -19.78
N GLU A 385 32.18 2.36 -20.79
CA GLU A 385 32.43 2.84 -22.15
C GLU A 385 32.63 4.37 -22.17
N GLU A 386 31.76 5.14 -21.51
CA GLU A 386 31.87 6.61 -21.42
C GLU A 386 33.16 7.05 -20.72
N ILE A 387 33.61 6.35 -19.63
CA ILE A 387 34.90 6.61 -18.98
C ILE A 387 36.05 6.37 -19.96
N HIS A 388 35.98 5.29 -20.74
CA HIS A 388 37.05 4.96 -21.70
C HIS A 388 37.14 6.00 -22.82
N GLN A 389 36.00 6.43 -23.37
CA GLN A 389 35.89 7.34 -24.49
C GLN A 389 36.06 8.83 -24.10
N SER A 390 35.93 9.20 -22.84
CA SER A 390 36.00 10.59 -22.40
C SER A 390 37.36 11.22 -22.76
N VAL A 391 37.32 12.31 -23.48
CA VAL A 391 38.54 13.09 -23.87
C VAL A 391 38.93 14.04 -22.74
N ASP A 392 38.00 14.50 -21.94
CA ASP A 392 38.18 15.57 -20.95
C ASP A 392 38.79 15.07 -19.61
N LEU A 393 38.75 13.76 -19.36
CA LEU A 393 39.31 13.18 -18.15
C LEU A 393 40.82 12.97 -18.24
N ALA A 394 41.55 13.45 -17.25
CA ALA A 394 42.97 13.15 -17.11
C ALA A 394 43.24 11.63 -17.04
N PRO A 395 44.32 11.12 -17.66
CA PRO A 395 44.62 9.67 -17.68
C PRO A 395 44.67 9.00 -16.29
N GLN A 396 45.11 9.73 -15.28
CA GLN A 396 45.15 9.25 -13.88
C GLN A 396 43.75 9.10 -13.32
N MET A 397 42.84 10.07 -13.56
CA MET A 397 41.45 10.02 -13.13
C MET A 397 40.71 8.89 -13.81
N LYS A 398 40.92 8.65 -15.10
CA LYS A 398 40.34 7.50 -15.82
C LYS A 398 40.68 6.17 -15.13
N ARG A 399 41.97 5.96 -14.81
CA ARG A 399 42.42 4.76 -14.14
C ARG A 399 41.77 4.61 -12.76
N CYS A 400 41.74 5.69 -11.99
CA CYS A 400 41.09 5.72 -10.67
C CYS A 400 39.59 5.35 -10.76
N LEU A 401 38.83 5.95 -11.65
CA LEU A 401 37.42 5.65 -11.81
C LEU A 401 37.18 4.22 -12.32
N GLN A 402 38.03 3.70 -13.20
CA GLN A 402 37.98 2.30 -13.62
C GLN A 402 38.25 1.32 -12.47
N GLU A 403 39.21 1.60 -11.64
CA GLU A 403 39.54 0.81 -10.47
C GLU A 403 38.38 0.83 -9.46
N VAL A 404 37.79 2.01 -9.17
CA VAL A 404 36.61 2.17 -8.31
C VAL A 404 35.43 1.39 -8.86
N LEU A 405 35.21 1.44 -10.17
CA LEU A 405 34.13 0.70 -10.81
C LEU A 405 34.29 -0.82 -10.74
N GLN A 406 35.55 -1.32 -10.85
CA GLN A 406 35.90 -2.74 -10.80
C GLN A 406 35.87 -3.28 -9.38
N THR A 407 36.51 -2.56 -8.44
CA THR A 407 36.69 -3.01 -7.06
C THR A 407 35.49 -2.74 -6.16
N GLY A 408 34.65 -1.75 -6.53
CA GLY A 408 33.54 -1.25 -5.69
C GLY A 408 34.06 -0.61 -4.38
N GLN A 409 35.33 -0.16 -4.34
CA GLN A 409 35.91 0.52 -3.20
C GLN A 409 36.21 1.97 -3.53
N PRO A 410 36.06 2.90 -2.56
CA PRO A 410 36.42 4.29 -2.77
C PRO A 410 37.92 4.42 -3.06
N PRO A 411 38.33 5.45 -3.80
CA PRO A 411 39.72 5.64 -4.15
C PRO A 411 40.58 5.77 -2.88
N ALA A 412 41.72 5.11 -2.87
CA ALA A 412 42.73 5.29 -1.84
C ALA A 412 43.17 6.77 -1.79
N GLU A 413 43.51 7.29 -0.62
CA GLU A 413 44.06 8.65 -0.54
C GLU A 413 45.26 8.78 -1.45
N PRO A 414 45.37 9.88 -2.25
CA PRO A 414 46.59 10.11 -2.97
C PRO A 414 47.71 10.18 -1.94
N VAL A 415 48.72 9.32 -2.10
CA VAL A 415 49.95 9.45 -1.35
C VAL A 415 50.50 10.82 -1.69
N VAL A 416 50.39 11.75 -0.75
CA VAL A 416 51.02 13.07 -0.89
C VAL A 416 52.49 12.77 -0.85
N ASP A 417 53.15 12.81 -2.03
CA ASP A 417 54.61 12.76 -2.10
C ASP A 417 55.13 13.99 -1.37
N GLU A 418 55.57 13.80 -0.11
CA GLU A 418 56.20 14.83 0.72
C GLU A 418 57.52 15.37 0.14
N ASN A 419 57.87 14.95 -1.07
CA ASN A 419 59.16 15.32 -1.70
C ASN A 419 59.07 16.40 -2.78
N VAL A 420 57.96 17.14 -2.93
CA VAL A 420 57.96 18.38 -3.73
C VAL A 420 58.31 19.56 -2.82
N THR A 421 59.55 19.65 -2.44
CA THR A 421 60.16 20.91 -1.96
C THR A 421 60.08 21.96 -3.08
N VAL A 422 59.09 22.84 -2.98
CA VAL A 422 59.08 24.08 -3.76
C VAL A 422 60.26 24.91 -3.28
N LYS A 423 61.34 24.94 -4.06
CA LYS A 423 62.39 25.95 -3.93
C LYS A 423 61.73 27.30 -4.20
N ALA A 424 61.47 28.05 -3.14
CA ALA A 424 61.17 29.48 -3.25
C ALA A 424 62.48 30.19 -3.67
N GLU A 425 62.52 30.64 -4.93
CA GLU A 425 63.50 31.63 -5.34
C GLU A 425 63.10 33.00 -4.76
N PRO A 426 64.04 33.70 -4.13
CA PRO A 426 63.79 35.08 -3.67
C PRO A 426 63.75 36.00 -4.87
N LEU A 427 62.67 36.76 -5.01
CA LEU A 427 62.55 37.89 -5.96
C LEU A 427 63.46 39.02 -5.53
N PRO A 428 64.03 39.76 -6.53
CA PRO A 428 64.99 40.82 -6.32
C PRO A 428 64.47 42.10 -5.67
#